data_afbc253af3a16184752ea30e71fc5888
#
_entry.id   afbc253af3a16184752ea30e71fc5888
#
_cell.length_a   1.000
_cell.length_b   1.000
_cell.length_c   1.000
_cell.angle_alpha   90.00
_cell.angle_beta   90.00
_cell.angle_gamma   90.00
#
_symmetry.space_group_name_H-M   'P 1'
#
loop_
_entity.id
_entity.type
_entity.pdbx_description
1 polymer ?
#
loop_
_entity_poly.entity_id
_entity_poly.type
_entity_poly.pdbx_seq_one_letter_code
_entity_poly.pdbx_strand_id
1 'polypeptide(L)'
;PDQKDGFRWLMGISRLALGPLLADDMGLGKTVEILAYLEEFREQKRDAKVLLIVPASLLGNWGRECLKFTPSLDFSIRHGKEAKKKDFPFLTIVTYQGAATSAAIQEEKWDLVILDEAQNIKNRNTKQTKVIKALDRKQAIAMTGTPIENSLLNLWSIFDFLSPGLLGDEKDFASFVDSTAEDKMENLKKVVTPFILRRLKSD
;
A
#
# COMPACT_ATOMS: atom_id res chain seq x y z
N PRO A 1 -14.33 6.91 -16.68
CA PRO A 1 -13.98 8.23 -16.13
C PRO A 1 -13.24 8.09 -14.80
N ASP A 2 -13.79 7.34 -13.85
CA ASP A 2 -13.27 7.23 -12.47
C ASP A 2 -11.86 6.65 -12.39
N GLN A 3 -11.50 5.68 -13.26
CA GLN A 3 -10.17 5.09 -13.29
C GLN A 3 -9.11 6.09 -13.78
N LYS A 4 -9.45 6.97 -14.74
CA LYS A 4 -8.55 8.03 -15.21
C LYS A 4 -8.29 9.08 -14.14
N ASP A 5 -9.31 9.39 -13.36
CA ASP A 5 -9.20 10.36 -12.27
C ASP A 5 -8.38 9.80 -11.12
N GLY A 6 -8.56 8.52 -10.77
CA GLY A 6 -7.73 7.81 -9.81
C GLY A 6 -6.26 7.75 -10.22
N PHE A 7 -5.99 7.45 -11.48
CA PHE A 7 -4.63 7.44 -12.03
C PHE A 7 -3.97 8.82 -11.95
N ARG A 8 -4.67 9.88 -12.37
CA ARG A 8 -4.15 11.26 -12.30
C ARG A 8 -3.86 11.68 -10.87
N TRP A 9 -4.73 11.31 -9.94
CA TRP A 9 -4.54 11.60 -8.52
C TRP A 9 -3.30 10.89 -7.96
N LEU A 10 -3.12 9.59 -8.26
CA LEU A 10 -1.92 8.84 -7.89
C LEU A 10 -0.65 9.47 -8.41
N MET A 11 -0.64 9.88 -9.69
CA MET A 11 0.52 10.55 -10.30
C MET A 11 0.84 11.86 -9.58
N GLY A 12 -0.17 12.66 -9.24
CA GLY A 12 0.01 13.91 -8.53
C GLY A 12 0.59 13.72 -7.12
N ILE A 13 0.03 12.80 -6.36
CA ILE A 13 0.50 12.50 -4.99
C ILE A 13 1.91 11.88 -4.99
N SER A 14 2.19 10.97 -5.93
CA SER A 14 3.52 10.36 -6.06
C SER A 14 4.61 11.38 -6.38
N ARG A 15 4.34 12.37 -7.22
CA ARG A 15 5.28 13.46 -7.52
C ARG A 15 5.65 14.28 -6.27
N LEU A 16 4.75 14.36 -5.30
CA LEU A 16 4.99 15.02 -4.02
C LEU A 16 5.70 14.10 -3.00
N ALA A 17 6.08 12.87 -3.39
CA ALA A 17 6.66 11.83 -2.53
C ALA A 17 5.81 11.50 -1.29
N LEU A 18 4.48 11.67 -1.39
CA LEU A 18 3.52 11.35 -0.34
C LEU A 18 2.95 9.94 -0.54
N GLY A 19 2.64 9.24 0.55
CA GLY A 19 2.03 7.90 0.52
C GLY A 19 0.51 7.97 0.38
N PRO A 20 -0.05 7.65 -0.81
CA PRO A 20 -1.49 7.67 -1.03
C PRO A 20 -2.19 6.42 -0.49
N LEU A 21 -3.44 6.61 -0.05
CA LEU A 21 -4.36 5.54 0.30
C LEU A 21 -5.54 5.51 -0.69
N LEU A 22 -5.69 4.40 -1.40
CA LEU A 22 -6.85 4.11 -2.23
C LEU A 22 -7.89 3.33 -1.41
N ALA A 23 -8.96 4.00 -1.01
CA ALA A 23 -9.99 3.46 -0.13
C ALA A 23 -11.35 3.30 -0.85
N ASP A 24 -11.30 2.93 -2.10
CA ASP A 24 -12.49 2.74 -2.93
C ASP A 24 -13.24 1.46 -2.58
N ASP A 25 -14.55 1.46 -2.81
CA ASP A 25 -15.36 0.26 -2.73
C ASP A 25 -14.83 -0.84 -3.67
N MET A 26 -15.05 -2.09 -3.32
CA MET A 26 -14.65 -3.23 -4.13
C MET A 26 -15.23 -3.14 -5.55
N GLY A 27 -14.42 -3.46 -6.56
CA GLY A 27 -14.83 -3.50 -7.95
C GLY A 27 -14.76 -2.17 -8.69
N LEU A 28 -14.18 -1.11 -8.12
CA LEU A 28 -13.95 0.18 -8.81
C LEU A 28 -12.63 0.25 -9.59
N GLY A 29 -11.94 -0.86 -9.78
CA GLY A 29 -10.79 -0.95 -10.69
C GLY A 29 -9.46 -0.51 -10.09
N LYS A 30 -9.28 -0.62 -8.78
CA LYS A 30 -8.01 -0.31 -8.10
C LYS A 30 -6.80 -1.04 -8.69
N THR A 31 -6.97 -2.31 -9.03
CA THR A 31 -5.91 -3.13 -9.64
C THR A 31 -5.43 -2.53 -10.96
N VAL A 32 -6.36 -2.17 -11.85
CA VAL A 32 -6.04 -1.57 -13.16
C VAL A 32 -5.36 -0.22 -12.99
N GLU A 33 -5.81 0.60 -12.06
CA GLU A 33 -5.19 1.90 -11.75
C GLU A 33 -3.75 1.75 -11.27
N ILE A 34 -3.49 0.79 -10.38
CA ILE A 34 -2.14 0.49 -9.89
C ILE A 34 -1.26 -0.04 -11.03
N LEU A 35 -1.75 -0.93 -11.87
CA LEU A 35 -0.98 -1.45 -13.00
C LEU A 35 -0.63 -0.35 -14.01
N ALA A 36 -1.56 0.54 -14.33
CA ALA A 36 -1.30 1.70 -15.18
C ALA A 36 -0.24 2.64 -14.55
N TYR A 37 -0.34 2.88 -13.25
CA TYR A 37 0.66 3.63 -12.50
C TYR A 37 2.04 2.98 -12.55
N LEU A 38 2.12 1.66 -12.43
CA LEU A 38 3.40 0.92 -12.48
C LEU A 38 4.04 0.95 -13.86
N GLU A 39 3.26 0.94 -14.94
CA GLU A 39 3.79 1.12 -16.29
C GLU A 39 4.44 2.50 -16.45
N GLU A 40 3.78 3.55 -16.01
CA GLU A 40 4.34 4.91 -16.01
C GLU A 40 5.58 5.01 -15.11
N PHE A 41 5.54 4.41 -13.94
CA PHE A 41 6.66 4.39 -13.01
C PHE A 41 7.89 3.71 -13.63
N ARG A 42 7.69 2.59 -14.34
CA ARG A 42 8.75 1.90 -15.08
C ARG A 42 9.33 2.73 -16.22
N GLU A 43 8.49 3.46 -16.95
CA GLU A 43 8.94 4.38 -18.01
C GLU A 43 9.91 5.44 -17.46
N GLN A 44 9.62 5.96 -16.28
CA GLN A 44 10.46 6.96 -15.61
C GLN A 44 11.70 6.37 -14.96
N LYS A 45 11.63 5.12 -14.48
CA LYS A 45 12.71 4.45 -13.75
C LYS A 45 12.73 2.95 -14.05
N ARG A 46 13.45 2.57 -15.11
CA ARG A 46 13.45 1.19 -15.62
C ARG A 46 14.07 0.15 -14.68
N ASP A 47 15.02 0.54 -13.87
CA ASP A 47 15.73 -0.32 -12.88
C ASP A 47 15.06 -0.33 -11.52
N ALA A 48 13.90 0.31 -11.39
CA ALA A 48 13.18 0.33 -10.14
C ALA A 48 12.76 -1.06 -9.69
N LYS A 49 12.72 -1.26 -8.39
CA LYS A 49 12.21 -2.47 -7.75
C LYS A 49 10.97 -2.14 -6.94
N VAL A 50 9.87 -2.75 -7.31
CA VAL A 50 8.55 -2.57 -6.69
C VAL A 50 8.14 -3.86 -6.00
N LEU A 51 7.72 -3.74 -4.75
CA LEU A 51 7.16 -4.83 -3.96
C LEU A 51 5.66 -4.62 -3.78
N LEU A 52 4.86 -5.60 -4.19
CA LEU A 52 3.43 -5.63 -3.98
C LEU A 52 3.09 -6.74 -2.98
N ILE A 53 2.55 -6.36 -1.84
CA ILE A 53 2.17 -7.26 -0.75
C ILE A 53 0.66 -7.43 -0.75
N VAL A 54 0.20 -8.67 -0.88
CA VAL A 54 -1.21 -9.01 -1.04
C VAL A 54 -1.63 -10.17 -0.12
N PRO A 55 -2.93 -10.29 0.20
CA PRO A 55 -3.44 -11.52 0.81
C PRO A 55 -3.20 -12.74 -0.10
N ALA A 56 -2.97 -13.90 0.48
CA ALA A 56 -2.71 -15.14 -0.26
C ALA A 56 -3.82 -15.46 -1.30
N SER A 57 -5.07 -15.18 -0.97
CA SER A 57 -6.21 -15.38 -1.85
C SER A 57 -6.19 -14.53 -3.13
N LEU A 58 -5.43 -13.44 -3.14
CA LEU A 58 -5.36 -12.51 -4.27
C LEU A 58 -4.11 -12.67 -5.15
N LEU A 59 -3.16 -13.51 -4.77
CA LEU A 59 -1.94 -13.75 -5.57
C LEU A 59 -2.25 -14.12 -7.02
N GLY A 60 -3.12 -15.09 -7.22
CA GLY A 60 -3.49 -15.56 -8.57
C GLY A 60 -4.22 -14.50 -9.37
N ASN A 61 -5.08 -13.71 -8.73
CA ASN A 61 -5.78 -12.61 -9.38
C ASN A 61 -4.81 -11.54 -9.90
N TRP A 62 -3.87 -11.11 -9.07
CA TRP A 62 -2.84 -10.15 -9.47
C TRP A 62 -2.00 -10.66 -10.64
N GLY A 63 -1.59 -11.92 -10.63
CA GLY A 63 -0.86 -12.52 -11.75
C GLY A 63 -1.64 -12.48 -13.07
N ARG A 64 -2.92 -12.83 -13.04
CA ARG A 64 -3.79 -12.77 -14.22
C ARG A 64 -3.99 -11.34 -14.72
N GLU A 65 -4.21 -10.40 -13.83
CA GLU A 65 -4.39 -8.99 -14.16
C GLU A 65 -3.11 -8.38 -14.76
N CYS A 66 -1.94 -8.72 -14.24
CA CYS A 66 -0.65 -8.31 -14.83
C CYS A 66 -0.52 -8.80 -16.28
N LEU A 67 -0.79 -10.07 -16.54
CA LEU A 67 -0.73 -10.64 -17.90
C LEU A 67 -1.75 -10.02 -18.85
N LYS A 68 -2.91 -9.65 -18.35
CA LYS A 68 -4.01 -9.10 -19.16
C LYS A 68 -3.80 -7.63 -19.50
N PHE A 69 -3.45 -6.80 -18.53
CA PHE A 69 -3.41 -5.34 -18.67
C PHE A 69 -2.01 -4.78 -18.89
N THR A 70 -0.98 -5.47 -18.44
CA THR A 70 0.41 -5.03 -18.53
C THR A 70 1.33 -6.17 -19.01
N PRO A 71 1.10 -6.72 -20.22
CA PRO A 71 1.80 -7.93 -20.68
C PRO A 71 3.31 -7.74 -20.82
N SER A 72 3.80 -6.52 -20.96
CA SER A 72 5.24 -6.20 -21.04
C SER A 72 5.91 -5.95 -19.70
N LEU A 73 5.14 -5.94 -18.61
CA LEU A 73 5.66 -5.71 -17.26
C LEU A 73 6.34 -6.97 -16.73
N ASP A 74 7.64 -6.87 -16.42
CA ASP A 74 8.38 -7.97 -15.83
C ASP A 74 8.00 -8.14 -14.35
N PHE A 75 7.40 -9.27 -14.02
CA PHE A 75 6.97 -9.56 -12.66
C PHE A 75 7.21 -11.00 -12.24
N SER A 76 7.33 -11.25 -10.95
CA SER A 76 7.34 -12.59 -10.37
C SER A 76 6.42 -12.67 -9.16
N ILE A 77 5.76 -13.82 -9.00
CA ILE A 77 5.04 -14.17 -7.79
C ILE A 77 5.97 -15.00 -6.92
N ARG A 78 6.21 -14.54 -5.71
CA ARG A 78 7.11 -15.20 -4.75
C ARG A 78 6.31 -15.93 -3.69
N HIS A 79 6.36 -17.27 -3.73
CA HIS A 79 5.69 -18.13 -2.77
C HIS A 79 6.61 -19.28 -2.32
N GLY A 80 6.56 -19.67 -1.08
CA GLY A 80 7.38 -20.76 -0.55
C GLY A 80 8.89 -20.53 -0.75
N LYS A 81 9.54 -21.45 -1.43
CA LYS A 81 11.00 -21.38 -1.66
C LYS A 81 11.41 -20.22 -2.57
N GLU A 82 10.54 -19.79 -3.49
CA GLU A 82 10.81 -18.65 -4.37
C GLU A 82 10.95 -17.32 -3.59
N ALA A 83 10.30 -17.19 -2.46
CA ALA A 83 10.43 -16.01 -1.60
C ALA A 83 11.85 -15.79 -1.04
N LYS A 84 12.73 -16.78 -1.13
CA LYS A 84 14.11 -16.71 -0.64
C LYS A 84 15.12 -16.25 -1.71
N LYS A 85 14.73 -16.18 -2.98
CA LYS A 85 15.60 -15.73 -4.05
C LYS A 85 15.85 -14.24 -3.97
N LYS A 86 17.09 -13.81 -4.25
CA LYS A 86 17.52 -12.40 -4.21
C LYS A 86 17.48 -11.69 -5.56
N ASP A 87 17.09 -12.38 -6.61
CA ASP A 87 16.91 -11.83 -7.95
C ASP A 87 15.48 -11.29 -8.11
N PHE A 88 15.33 -9.99 -8.05
CA PHE A 88 14.01 -9.35 -8.14
C PHE A 88 13.82 -8.69 -9.51
N PRO A 89 12.73 -9.00 -10.25
CA PRO A 89 12.32 -8.25 -11.43
C PRO A 89 11.79 -6.88 -11.05
N PHE A 90 11.27 -6.12 -12.02
CA PHE A 90 10.64 -4.84 -11.74
C PHE A 90 9.55 -4.92 -10.68
N LEU A 91 8.66 -5.91 -10.78
CA LEU A 91 7.56 -6.12 -9.82
C LEU A 91 7.68 -7.48 -9.15
N THR A 92 7.72 -7.49 -7.84
CA THR A 92 7.65 -8.70 -7.00
C THR A 92 6.34 -8.72 -6.23
N ILE A 93 5.56 -9.78 -6.41
CA ILE A 93 4.28 -9.97 -5.72
C ILE A 93 4.46 -11.06 -4.66
N VAL A 94 4.09 -10.76 -3.42
CA VAL A 94 4.29 -11.63 -2.26
C VAL A 94 3.11 -11.52 -1.29
N THR A 95 2.90 -12.54 -0.48
CA THR A 95 1.93 -12.48 0.62
C THR A 95 2.48 -11.68 1.80
N TYR A 96 1.61 -11.23 2.69
CA TYR A 96 2.01 -10.60 3.96
C TYR A 96 2.92 -11.52 4.78
N GLN A 97 2.58 -12.79 4.89
CA GLN A 97 3.42 -13.76 5.58
C GLN A 97 4.75 -13.97 4.86
N GLY A 98 4.75 -14.05 3.54
CA GLY A 98 5.97 -14.16 2.75
C GLY A 98 6.92 -12.99 2.95
N ALA A 99 6.41 -11.76 2.91
CA ALA A 99 7.21 -10.56 3.19
C ALA A 99 7.77 -10.55 4.62
N ALA A 100 6.96 -10.97 5.60
CA ALA A 100 7.36 -10.98 7.01
C ALA A 100 8.40 -12.06 7.36
N THR A 101 8.56 -13.09 6.52
CA THR A 101 9.46 -14.22 6.77
C THR A 101 10.64 -14.33 5.81
N SER A 102 10.66 -13.54 4.74
CA SER A 102 11.74 -13.56 3.75
C SER A 102 12.84 -12.56 4.07
N ALA A 103 14.01 -13.05 4.46
CA ALA A 103 15.19 -12.21 4.63
C ALA A 103 15.58 -11.48 3.34
N ALA A 104 15.48 -12.14 2.18
CA ALA A 104 15.78 -11.53 0.90
C ALA A 104 14.94 -10.28 0.62
N ILE A 105 13.63 -10.33 0.91
CA ILE A 105 12.72 -9.19 0.75
C ILE A 105 13.01 -8.09 1.78
N GLN A 106 13.31 -8.46 3.01
CA GLN A 106 13.60 -7.53 4.10
C GLN A 106 14.93 -6.78 3.94
N GLU A 107 15.91 -7.40 3.30
CA GLU A 107 17.23 -6.81 3.06
C GLU A 107 17.28 -5.93 1.80
N GLU A 108 16.31 -6.06 0.90
CA GLU A 108 16.29 -5.29 -0.35
C GLU A 108 15.90 -3.82 -0.10
N LYS A 109 16.40 -2.95 -0.95
CA LYS A 109 16.01 -1.53 -1.01
C LYS A 109 14.98 -1.34 -2.10
N TRP A 110 13.73 -1.14 -1.69
CA TRP A 110 12.61 -0.99 -2.59
C TRP A 110 12.41 0.46 -3.00
N ASP A 111 12.15 0.70 -4.28
CA ASP A 111 11.75 2.02 -4.76
C ASP A 111 10.31 2.34 -4.39
N LEU A 112 9.45 1.32 -4.40
CA LEU A 112 8.04 1.42 -4.06
C LEU A 112 7.57 0.14 -3.37
N VAL A 113 6.85 0.26 -2.27
CA VAL A 113 6.11 -0.83 -1.62
C VAL A 113 4.63 -0.52 -1.64
N ILE A 114 3.85 -1.45 -2.17
CA ILE A 114 2.40 -1.35 -2.31
C ILE A 114 1.73 -2.42 -1.43
N LEU A 115 0.77 -2.01 -0.62
CA LEU A 115 -0.05 -2.94 0.17
C LEU A 115 -1.45 -3.03 -0.44
N ASP A 116 -1.86 -4.24 -0.81
CA ASP A 116 -3.27 -4.54 -1.11
C ASP A 116 -3.97 -5.06 0.15
N GLU A 117 -5.23 -4.69 0.33
CA GLU A 117 -5.98 -4.97 1.57
C GLU A 117 -5.18 -4.53 2.82
N ALA A 118 -4.82 -3.24 2.86
CA ALA A 118 -3.90 -2.67 3.85
C ALA A 118 -4.38 -2.78 5.30
N GLN A 119 -5.65 -3.11 5.54
CA GLN A 119 -6.15 -3.44 6.89
C GLN A 119 -5.41 -4.64 7.53
N ASN A 120 -4.66 -5.42 6.75
CA ASN A 120 -3.79 -6.47 7.29
C ASN A 120 -2.71 -5.94 8.23
N ILE A 121 -2.34 -4.65 8.13
CA ILE A 121 -1.40 -3.99 9.05
C ILE A 121 -2.08 -3.10 10.09
N LYS A 122 -3.38 -3.23 10.28
CA LYS A 122 -4.15 -2.42 11.24
C LYS A 122 -3.65 -2.56 12.68
N ASN A 123 -3.18 -3.72 13.06
CA ASN A 123 -2.64 -3.96 14.40
C ASN A 123 -1.13 -3.74 14.40
N ARG A 124 -0.71 -2.58 14.88
CA ARG A 124 0.69 -2.15 14.95
C ARG A 124 1.56 -3.06 15.84
N ASN A 125 0.97 -3.82 16.74
CA ASN A 125 1.71 -4.65 17.70
C ASN A 125 2.11 -6.03 17.14
N THR A 126 1.53 -6.45 16.02
CA THR A 126 1.88 -7.74 15.42
C THR A 126 3.30 -7.72 14.85
N LYS A 127 3.97 -8.87 14.93
CA LYS A 127 5.29 -9.05 14.34
C LYS A 127 5.27 -8.77 12.83
N GLN A 128 4.25 -9.25 12.12
CA GLN A 128 4.07 -9.02 10.70
C GLN A 128 4.02 -7.53 10.36
N THR A 129 3.20 -6.76 11.06
CA THR A 129 3.08 -5.31 10.85
C THR A 129 4.41 -4.60 11.08
N LYS A 130 5.13 -4.95 12.15
CA LYS A 130 6.43 -4.35 12.47
C LYS A 130 7.46 -4.63 11.37
N VAL A 131 7.53 -5.85 10.86
CA VAL A 131 8.44 -6.21 9.77
C VAL A 131 8.11 -5.45 8.50
N ILE A 132 6.84 -5.37 8.12
CA ILE A 132 6.41 -4.66 6.91
C ILE A 132 6.70 -3.16 7.02
N LYS A 133 6.44 -2.54 8.16
CA LYS A 133 6.78 -1.12 8.39
C LYS A 133 8.28 -0.84 8.39
N ALA A 134 9.11 -1.84 8.69
CA ALA A 134 10.56 -1.73 8.69
C ALA A 134 11.20 -1.93 7.30
N LEU A 135 10.45 -2.31 6.27
CA LEU A 135 10.96 -2.46 4.92
C LEU A 135 11.56 -1.13 4.41
N ASP A 136 12.79 -1.21 3.90
CA ASP A 136 13.46 -0.06 3.29
C ASP A 136 12.77 0.29 1.97
N ARG A 137 12.22 1.49 1.88
CA ARG A 137 11.44 1.96 0.73
C ARG A 137 11.56 3.47 0.55
N LYS A 138 11.53 3.90 -0.71
CA LYS A 138 11.50 5.34 -1.04
C LYS A 138 10.08 5.88 -1.04
N GLN A 139 9.12 5.08 -1.51
CA GLN A 139 7.70 5.44 -1.63
C GLN A 139 6.81 4.29 -1.17
N ALA A 140 5.59 4.60 -0.78
CA ALA A 140 4.60 3.63 -0.36
C ALA A 140 3.21 3.99 -0.89
N ILE A 141 2.43 2.97 -1.23
CA ILE A 141 1.01 3.06 -1.60
C ILE A 141 0.25 2.01 -0.80
N ALA A 142 -0.95 2.32 -0.38
CA ALA A 142 -1.85 1.34 0.23
C ALA A 142 -3.22 1.37 -0.45
N MET A 143 -3.84 0.20 -0.52
CA MET A 143 -5.21 0.01 -1.00
C MET A 143 -6.02 -0.72 0.06
N THR A 144 -7.28 -0.35 0.21
CA THR A 144 -8.24 -1.05 1.07
C THR A 144 -9.64 -0.97 0.48
N GLY A 145 -10.38 -2.08 0.55
CA GLY A 145 -11.80 -2.14 0.19
C GLY A 145 -12.72 -2.04 1.40
N THR A 146 -12.17 -1.97 2.61
CA THR A 146 -12.97 -1.81 3.84
C THR A 146 -13.15 -0.36 4.23
N PRO A 147 -14.36 0.02 4.74
CA PRO A 147 -14.55 1.36 5.28
C PRO A 147 -13.58 1.64 6.42
N ILE A 148 -12.85 2.76 6.31
CA ILE A 148 -11.85 3.18 7.31
C ILE A 148 -12.53 3.85 8.52
N GLU A 149 -13.82 4.09 8.43
CA GLU A 149 -14.60 4.95 9.35
C GLU A 149 -14.68 4.43 10.79
N ASN A 150 -14.43 3.13 11.00
CA ASN A 150 -14.73 2.49 12.28
C ASN A 150 -13.53 2.32 13.21
N SER A 151 -12.32 2.71 12.81
CA SER A 151 -11.14 2.58 13.69
C SER A 151 -10.03 3.54 13.35
N LEU A 152 -9.86 4.54 14.21
CA LEU A 152 -8.75 5.48 14.18
C LEU A 152 -7.40 4.81 14.27
N LEU A 153 -7.30 3.76 15.08
CA LEU A 153 -6.06 3.01 15.28
C LEU A 153 -5.63 2.30 14.00
N ASN A 154 -6.60 1.77 13.25
CA ASN A 154 -6.33 1.12 11.96
C ASN A 154 -5.82 2.14 10.94
N LEU A 155 -6.47 3.29 10.86
CA LEU A 155 -6.07 4.39 10.00
C LEU A 155 -4.67 4.91 10.37
N TRP A 156 -4.39 5.08 11.65
CA TRP A 156 -3.07 5.44 12.13
C TRP A 156 -1.99 4.46 11.66
N SER A 157 -2.22 3.14 11.85
CA SER A 157 -1.26 2.12 11.46
C SER A 157 -0.95 2.14 9.96
N ILE A 158 -1.97 2.34 9.12
CA ILE A 158 -1.79 2.45 7.67
C ILE A 158 -0.99 3.70 7.31
N PHE A 159 -1.31 4.86 7.87
CA PHE A 159 -0.57 6.09 7.58
C PHE A 159 0.82 6.14 8.20
N ASP A 160 1.07 5.46 9.31
CA ASP A 160 2.41 5.26 9.84
C ASP A 160 3.30 4.47 8.85
N PHE A 161 2.72 3.55 8.10
CA PHE A 161 3.38 2.89 6.97
C PHE A 161 3.57 3.82 5.77
N LEU A 162 2.52 4.53 5.35
CA LEU A 162 2.52 5.35 4.14
C LEU A 162 3.43 6.57 4.23
N SER A 163 3.41 7.24 5.36
CA SER A 163 4.12 8.50 5.60
C SER A 163 4.61 8.54 7.04
N PRO A 164 5.71 7.82 7.36
CA PRO A 164 6.26 7.81 8.72
C PRO A 164 6.50 9.23 9.24
N GLY A 165 6.02 9.50 10.45
CA GLY A 165 6.15 10.80 11.10
C GLY A 165 5.04 11.82 10.78
N LEU A 166 4.19 11.60 9.78
CA LEU A 166 3.07 12.50 9.45
C LEU A 166 2.11 12.70 10.64
N LEU A 167 1.81 11.62 11.36
CA LEU A 167 0.91 11.62 12.50
C LEU A 167 1.63 11.68 13.85
N GLY A 168 2.94 11.97 13.83
CA GLY A 168 3.75 12.06 15.02
C GLY A 168 4.38 10.72 15.46
N ASP A 169 4.98 10.73 16.65
CA ASP A 169 5.65 9.59 17.24
C ASP A 169 4.72 8.71 18.11
N GLU A 170 5.28 7.74 18.79
CA GLU A 170 4.54 6.85 19.70
C GLU A 170 3.87 7.57 20.86
N LYS A 171 4.46 8.68 21.33
CA LYS A 171 3.88 9.50 22.39
C LYS A 171 2.69 10.30 21.90
N ASP A 172 2.78 10.83 20.68
CA ASP A 172 1.68 11.51 20.01
C ASP A 172 0.52 10.56 19.81
N PHE A 173 0.80 9.31 19.42
CA PHE A 173 -0.20 8.27 19.30
C PHE A 173 -0.88 7.94 20.64
N ALA A 174 -0.11 7.76 21.71
CA ALA A 174 -0.64 7.49 23.04
C ALA A 174 -1.53 8.65 23.54
N SER A 175 -1.07 9.88 23.36
CA SER A 175 -1.85 11.10 23.63
C SER A 175 -3.13 11.15 22.80
N PHE A 176 -3.06 10.72 21.57
CA PHE A 176 -4.19 10.63 20.65
C PHE A 176 -5.25 9.61 21.11
N VAL A 177 -4.86 8.48 21.68
CA VAL A 177 -5.77 7.45 22.22
C VAL A 177 -6.47 7.94 23.49
N ASP A 178 -5.78 8.72 24.34
CA ASP A 178 -6.26 9.12 25.66
C ASP A 178 -7.18 10.34 25.66
N SER A 179 -7.27 11.11 24.59
CA SER A 179 -8.15 12.27 24.51
C SER A 179 -9.58 11.93 24.05
N THR A 180 -10.55 12.82 24.23
CA THR A 180 -11.97 12.61 23.89
C THR A 180 -12.18 12.33 22.39
N ALA A 181 -12.98 11.30 22.07
CA ALA A 181 -12.98 10.63 20.77
C ALA A 181 -13.45 11.50 19.57
N GLU A 182 -14.30 12.49 19.77
CA GLU A 182 -14.92 13.23 18.65
C GLU A 182 -13.98 14.26 18.01
N ASP A 183 -13.32 15.09 18.80
CA ASP A 183 -12.40 16.13 18.29
C ASP A 183 -11.19 15.55 17.58
N LYS A 184 -10.78 14.37 17.96
CA LYS A 184 -9.63 13.68 17.38
C LYS A 184 -9.92 13.03 16.06
N MET A 185 -11.08 12.41 15.92
CA MET A 185 -11.53 11.84 14.67
C MET A 185 -11.54 12.92 13.60
N GLU A 186 -12.05 14.08 13.95
CA GLU A 186 -12.15 15.21 13.03
C GLU A 186 -10.77 15.77 12.67
N ASN A 187 -9.87 15.92 13.64
CA ASN A 187 -8.51 16.38 13.39
C ASN A 187 -7.70 15.39 12.55
N LEU A 188 -7.79 14.09 12.84
CA LEU A 188 -7.13 13.07 12.04
C LEU A 188 -7.66 13.05 10.60
N LYS A 189 -8.96 13.10 10.42
CA LYS A 189 -9.59 13.18 9.10
C LYS A 189 -9.07 14.37 8.31
N LYS A 190 -8.94 15.55 8.90
CA LYS A 190 -8.39 16.74 8.25
C LYS A 190 -6.97 16.55 7.77
N VAL A 191 -6.11 15.90 8.55
CA VAL A 191 -4.72 15.66 8.20
C VAL A 191 -4.59 14.65 7.07
N VAL A 192 -5.35 13.55 7.10
CA VAL A 192 -5.18 12.43 6.17
C VAL A 192 -6.04 12.50 4.92
N THR A 193 -7.13 13.26 4.92
CA THR A 193 -8.06 13.38 3.78
C THR A 193 -7.37 13.71 2.45
N PRO A 194 -6.39 14.63 2.39
CA PRO A 194 -5.69 14.92 1.13
C PRO A 194 -4.97 13.71 0.51
N PHE A 195 -4.65 12.69 1.33
CA PHE A 195 -3.91 11.50 0.90
C PHE A 195 -4.81 10.29 0.66
N ILE A 196 -6.14 10.45 0.80
CA ILE A 196 -7.13 9.38 0.60
C ILE A 196 -7.92 9.66 -0.68
N LEU A 197 -7.88 8.72 -1.61
CA LEU A 197 -8.86 8.64 -2.68
C LEU A 197 -9.93 7.63 -2.29
N ARG A 198 -11.17 8.08 -2.17
CA ARG A 198 -12.32 7.23 -1.90
C ARG A 198 -13.43 7.50 -2.90
N ARG A 199 -13.85 6.46 -3.58
CA ARG A 199 -15.03 6.47 -4.44
C ARG A 199 -16.03 5.45 -3.92
N LEU A 200 -17.28 5.83 -3.85
CA LEU A 200 -18.37 4.96 -3.44
C LEU A 200 -19.10 4.47 -4.70
N LYS A 201 -19.59 3.24 -4.67
CA LYS A 201 -20.56 2.80 -5.69
C LYS A 201 -21.83 3.61 -5.45
N SER A 202 -22.31 4.26 -6.49
CA SER A 202 -23.69 4.77 -6.50
C SER A 202 -24.65 3.59 -6.53
N ASP A 203 -25.61 3.58 -5.62
CA ASP A 203 -26.70 2.60 -5.59
C ASP A 203 -27.50 2.58 -6.91
#